data_fa1ed6bb04c44d71fd81d4554399bc41
#
_entry.id   fa1ed6bb04c44d71fd81d4554399bc41
#
_cell.length_a   1.000
_cell.length_b   1.000
_cell.length_c   1.000
_cell.angle_alpha   90.00
_cell.angle_beta   90.00
_cell.angle_gamma   90.00
#
_symmetry.space_group_name_H-M   'P 1'
#
loop_
_entity.id
_entity.type
_entity.pdbx_description
1 polymer ?
#
loop_
_entity_poly.entity_id
_entity_poly.type
_entity_poly.pdbx_seq_one_letter_code
_entity_poly.pdbx_strand_id
1 'polypeptide(L)'
;MFAKHSLLTLLLLLPLPLLAAEGKSDYVEYVELQPPFIANYGGVGPLKYLKAEVSIRVESSDAESKIKHNQAHIRNNLVMLFSRQTDETVSSPAGREKIRLDAMDSIRQIMVSEYGEEGFSMLNDLLFTSFVIQN
;
A
#
# COMPACT_ATOMS: atom_id res chain seq x y z
N MET A 1 -61.48 28.73 47.30
CA MET A 1 -60.20 27.99 47.39
C MET A 1 -59.86 27.49 46.01
N PHE A 2 -58.91 28.14 45.39
CA PHE A 2 -58.49 27.71 44.04
C PHE A 2 -57.11 27.09 44.17
N ALA A 3 -57.00 25.80 43.90
CA ALA A 3 -55.75 25.12 43.83
C ALA A 3 -55.12 25.38 42.46
N LYS A 4 -54.01 26.13 42.45
CA LYS A 4 -53.20 26.29 41.23
C LYS A 4 -52.31 25.06 41.09
N HIS A 5 -52.64 24.22 40.14
CA HIS A 5 -51.74 23.12 39.74
C HIS A 5 -50.70 23.70 38.77
N SER A 6 -49.54 23.91 39.30
CA SER A 6 -48.36 24.27 38.47
C SER A 6 -47.88 23.01 37.80
N LEU A 7 -48.15 22.90 36.50
CA LEU A 7 -47.65 21.84 35.67
C LEU A 7 -46.19 22.15 35.35
N LEU A 8 -45.26 21.56 36.11
CA LEU A 8 -43.82 21.65 35.85
C LEU A 8 -43.49 20.71 34.69
N THR A 9 -43.42 21.30 33.52
CA THR A 9 -42.97 20.57 32.32
C THR A 9 -41.47 20.33 32.45
N LEU A 10 -41.09 19.14 32.89
CA LEU A 10 -39.70 18.67 32.90
C LEU A 10 -39.30 18.36 31.46
N LEU A 11 -38.60 19.30 30.83
CA LEU A 11 -38.01 19.10 29.50
C LEU A 11 -36.81 18.16 29.67
N LEU A 12 -37.02 16.91 29.35
CA LEU A 12 -35.99 15.86 29.34
C LEU A 12 -35.03 16.12 28.17
N LEU A 13 -33.93 16.82 28.44
CA LEU A 13 -32.83 16.96 27.49
C LEU A 13 -32.15 15.60 27.35
N LEU A 14 -32.58 14.82 26.37
CA LEU A 14 -31.84 13.63 25.92
C LEU A 14 -30.54 14.08 25.25
N PRO A 15 -29.36 13.63 25.73
CA PRO A 15 -28.14 13.85 24.96
C PRO A 15 -28.22 13.03 23.69
N LEU A 16 -28.32 13.71 22.56
CA LEU A 16 -28.07 13.10 21.27
C LEU A 16 -26.64 12.52 21.28
N PRO A 17 -26.46 11.23 20.98
CA PRO A 17 -25.12 10.73 20.77
C PRO A 17 -24.53 11.48 19.59
N LEU A 18 -23.51 12.23 19.85
CA LEU A 18 -22.67 12.79 18.80
C LEU A 18 -22.01 11.59 18.13
N LEU A 19 -22.61 11.12 17.03
CA LEU A 19 -21.93 10.22 16.11
C LEU A 19 -20.72 10.99 15.60
N ALA A 20 -19.58 10.76 16.24
CA ALA A 20 -18.33 11.11 15.67
C ALA A 20 -18.23 10.35 14.36
N ALA A 21 -18.41 11.05 13.23
CA ALA A 21 -18.03 10.50 11.94
C ALA A 21 -16.54 10.19 12.07
N GLU A 22 -16.18 8.92 12.09
CA GLU A 22 -14.81 8.50 11.89
C GLU A 22 -14.42 8.98 10.49
N GLY A 23 -13.82 10.17 10.42
CA GLY A 23 -13.28 10.71 9.21
C GLY A 23 -12.21 9.72 8.74
N LYS A 24 -12.35 9.17 7.51
CA LYS A 24 -11.24 8.51 6.84
C LYS A 24 -10.06 9.47 6.93
N SER A 25 -8.92 8.98 7.39
CA SER A 25 -7.69 9.76 7.33
C SER A 25 -7.47 10.17 5.89
N ASP A 26 -7.38 11.48 5.63
CA ASP A 26 -7.04 12.03 4.31
C ASP A 26 -5.54 11.88 3.99
N TYR A 27 -4.81 11.15 4.85
CA TYR A 27 -3.40 10.90 4.65
C TYR A 27 -3.20 9.93 3.51
N VAL A 28 -2.59 10.41 2.45
CA VAL A 28 -2.15 9.60 1.32
C VAL A 28 -0.75 10.06 0.94
N GLU A 29 0.19 9.13 0.98
CA GLU A 29 1.56 9.35 0.54
C GLU A 29 1.99 8.24 -0.41
N TYR A 30 2.94 8.58 -1.27
CA TYR A 30 3.59 7.65 -2.17
C TYR A 30 5.07 7.54 -1.80
N VAL A 31 5.46 6.36 -1.34
CA VAL A 31 6.85 6.07 -1.01
C VAL A 31 7.55 5.58 -2.28
N GLU A 32 8.42 6.40 -2.82
CA GLU A 32 9.25 6.02 -3.97
C GLU A 32 10.43 5.17 -3.51
N LEU A 33 10.59 4.02 -4.13
CA LEU A 33 11.74 3.14 -3.88
C LEU A 33 12.91 3.58 -4.76
N GLN A 34 13.82 4.35 -4.18
CA GLN A 34 15.01 4.86 -4.85
C GLN A 34 16.28 4.09 -4.45
N PRO A 35 17.24 3.93 -5.37
CA PRO A 35 17.20 4.24 -6.80
C PRO A 35 16.28 3.29 -7.59
N PRO A 36 15.98 3.58 -8.86
CA PRO A 36 15.22 2.66 -9.71
C PRO A 36 15.81 1.26 -9.75
N PHE A 37 14.95 0.25 -9.95
CA PHE A 37 15.40 -1.13 -10.07
C PHE A 37 15.96 -1.38 -11.46
N ILE A 38 17.11 -2.03 -11.51
CA ILE A 38 17.69 -2.56 -12.75
C ILE A 38 18.01 -4.02 -12.49
N ALA A 39 17.35 -4.90 -13.22
CA ALA A 39 17.51 -6.35 -13.07
C ALA A 39 17.72 -7.04 -14.41
N ASN A 40 18.59 -8.02 -14.44
CA ASN A 40 18.69 -8.94 -15.57
C ASN A 40 17.52 -9.93 -15.49
N TYR A 41 16.90 -10.23 -16.61
CA TYR A 41 15.83 -11.21 -16.69
C TYR A 41 15.98 -12.10 -17.93
N GLY A 42 15.10 -13.11 -18.03
CA GLY A 42 15.01 -13.97 -19.21
C GLY A 42 15.92 -15.20 -19.21
N GLY A 43 16.65 -15.43 -18.13
CA GLY A 43 17.48 -16.64 -17.99
C GLY A 43 18.74 -16.63 -18.84
N VAL A 44 19.08 -17.80 -19.40
CA VAL A 44 20.29 -17.99 -20.22
C VAL A 44 20.10 -17.38 -21.60
N GLY A 45 21.11 -16.70 -22.10
CA GLY A 45 21.11 -16.08 -23.42
C GLY A 45 21.64 -14.64 -23.41
N PRO A 46 21.31 -13.83 -24.44
CA PRO A 46 21.68 -12.41 -24.46
C PRO A 46 21.18 -11.67 -23.23
N LEU A 47 21.98 -10.75 -22.71
CA LEU A 47 21.61 -9.94 -21.55
C LEU A 47 20.41 -9.06 -21.86
N LYS A 48 19.37 -9.19 -21.05
CA LYS A 48 18.18 -8.36 -21.09
C LYS A 48 18.00 -7.66 -19.75
N TYR A 49 17.58 -6.43 -19.79
CA TYR A 49 17.43 -5.60 -18.59
C TYR A 49 16.00 -5.12 -18.47
N LEU A 50 15.47 -5.23 -17.26
CA LEU A 50 14.24 -4.59 -16.82
C LEU A 50 14.63 -3.41 -15.95
N LYS A 51 14.18 -2.20 -16.31
CA LYS A 51 14.26 -1.03 -15.46
C LYS A 51 12.86 -0.67 -14.96
N ALA A 52 12.67 -0.66 -13.65
CA ALA A 52 11.39 -0.33 -13.03
C ALA A 52 11.55 0.76 -11.97
N GLU A 53 10.64 1.71 -11.98
CA GLU A 53 10.43 2.67 -10.91
C GLU A 53 9.17 2.29 -10.16
N VAL A 54 9.28 2.14 -8.85
CA VAL A 54 8.23 1.62 -7.99
C VAL A 54 7.84 2.66 -6.96
N SER A 55 6.54 2.91 -6.85
CA SER A 55 5.95 3.78 -5.86
C SER A 55 4.91 3.01 -5.05
N ILE A 56 4.98 3.11 -3.73
CA ILE A 56 4.07 2.42 -2.80
C ILE A 56 3.11 3.45 -2.21
N ARG A 57 1.82 3.23 -2.40
CA ARG A 57 0.78 4.05 -1.80
C ARG A 57 0.51 3.59 -0.38
N VAL A 58 0.57 4.53 0.56
CA VAL A 58 0.26 4.34 1.99
C VAL A 58 -0.79 5.34 2.45
N GLU A 59 -1.55 4.99 3.47
CA GLU A 59 -2.64 5.82 4.00
C GLU A 59 -2.46 6.18 5.49
N SER A 60 -1.24 6.01 6.00
CA SER A 60 -0.88 6.47 7.34
C SER A 60 0.61 6.79 7.42
N SER A 61 0.97 7.72 8.32
CA SER A 61 2.37 8.04 8.60
C SER A 61 3.12 6.87 9.24
N ASP A 62 2.42 6.05 10.02
CA ASP A 62 2.98 4.83 10.59
C ASP A 62 3.37 3.82 9.51
N ALA A 63 2.47 3.58 8.54
CA ALA A 63 2.75 2.72 7.39
C ALA A 63 3.91 3.25 6.55
N GLU A 64 3.94 4.56 6.28
CA GLU A 64 5.06 5.19 5.57
C GLU A 64 6.40 4.91 6.25
N SER A 65 6.46 5.15 7.55
CA SER A 65 7.68 4.94 8.35
C SER A 65 8.12 3.48 8.34
N LYS A 66 7.19 2.55 8.49
CA LYS A 66 7.47 1.10 8.52
C LYS A 66 7.89 0.57 7.15
N ILE A 67 7.29 1.03 6.08
CA ILE A 67 7.73 0.72 4.70
C ILE A 67 9.17 1.20 4.49
N LYS A 68 9.46 2.46 4.84
CA LYS A 68 10.82 3.02 4.72
C LYS A 68 11.83 2.25 5.57
N HIS A 69 11.44 1.84 6.77
CA HIS A 69 12.31 1.06 7.67
C HIS A 69 12.69 -0.31 7.06
N ASN A 70 11.78 -0.93 6.32
CA ASN A 70 11.98 -2.24 5.69
C ASN A 70 12.45 -2.16 4.24
N GLN A 71 12.83 -1.00 3.77
CA GLN A 71 13.13 -0.72 2.36
C GLN A 71 14.22 -1.64 1.79
N ALA A 72 15.25 -1.95 2.56
CA ALA A 72 16.33 -2.84 2.11
C ALA A 72 15.82 -4.26 1.82
N HIS A 73 14.98 -4.80 2.70
CA HIS A 73 14.37 -6.13 2.53
C HIS A 73 13.39 -6.13 1.34
N ILE A 74 12.56 -5.10 1.24
CA ILE A 74 11.63 -4.91 0.12
C ILE A 74 12.39 -4.87 -1.20
N ARG A 75 13.44 -4.08 -1.30
CA ARG A 75 14.26 -3.98 -2.52
C ARG A 75 14.87 -5.31 -2.91
N ASN A 76 15.43 -6.06 -1.97
CA ASN A 76 16.01 -7.36 -2.25
C ASN A 76 14.97 -8.32 -2.86
N ASN A 77 13.78 -8.40 -2.29
CA ASN A 77 12.72 -9.26 -2.79
C ASN A 77 12.23 -8.84 -4.18
N LEU A 78 12.11 -7.54 -4.43
CA LEU A 78 11.68 -7.04 -5.74
C LEU A 78 12.74 -7.26 -6.84
N VAL A 79 14.01 -7.10 -6.54
CA VAL A 79 15.08 -7.44 -7.48
C VAL A 79 15.01 -8.91 -7.87
N MET A 80 14.82 -9.81 -6.90
CA MET A 80 14.67 -11.24 -7.16
C MET A 80 13.41 -11.54 -7.98
N LEU A 81 12.30 -10.88 -7.68
CA LEU A 81 11.07 -11.01 -8.46
C LEU A 81 11.28 -10.60 -9.92
N PHE A 82 11.88 -9.45 -10.14
CA PHE A 82 12.13 -8.96 -11.50
C PHE A 82 13.10 -9.85 -12.28
N SER A 83 14.10 -10.39 -11.61
CA SER A 83 15.09 -11.31 -12.25
C SER A 83 14.48 -12.62 -12.73
N ARG A 84 13.37 -13.04 -12.17
CA ARG A 84 12.67 -14.28 -12.57
C ARG A 84 11.69 -14.09 -13.72
N GLN A 85 11.53 -12.89 -14.22
CA GLN A 85 10.58 -12.63 -15.30
C GLN A 85 11.06 -13.17 -16.64
N THR A 86 10.13 -13.31 -17.58
CA THR A 86 10.37 -13.75 -18.94
C THR A 86 9.95 -12.65 -19.94
N ASP A 87 10.38 -12.81 -21.21
CA ASP A 87 9.93 -11.91 -22.28
C ASP A 87 8.40 -11.80 -22.34
N GLU A 88 7.72 -12.93 -22.17
CA GLU A 88 6.26 -12.98 -22.19
C GLU A 88 5.63 -12.13 -21.09
N THR A 89 6.12 -12.27 -19.85
CA THR A 89 5.54 -11.53 -18.70
C THR A 89 5.83 -10.04 -18.73
N VAL A 90 7.00 -9.62 -19.22
CA VAL A 90 7.37 -8.22 -19.25
C VAL A 90 6.82 -7.45 -20.44
N SER A 91 6.40 -8.13 -21.52
CA SER A 91 5.97 -7.50 -22.77
C SER A 91 4.46 -7.29 -22.87
N SER A 92 3.65 -7.99 -22.08
CA SER A 92 2.20 -7.89 -22.13
C SER A 92 1.62 -7.07 -20.98
N PRO A 93 0.51 -6.34 -21.21
CA PRO A 93 -0.19 -5.65 -20.11
C PRO A 93 -0.63 -6.59 -18.99
N ALA A 94 -1.14 -7.77 -19.33
CA ALA A 94 -1.55 -8.79 -18.35
C ALA A 94 -0.36 -9.32 -17.54
N GLY A 95 0.78 -9.53 -18.18
CA GLY A 95 2.02 -9.96 -17.53
C GLY A 95 2.55 -8.89 -16.57
N ARG A 96 2.56 -7.63 -16.97
CA ARG A 96 2.97 -6.51 -16.12
C ARG A 96 2.06 -6.33 -14.90
N GLU A 97 0.75 -6.50 -15.08
CA GLU A 97 -0.20 -6.46 -13.98
C GLU A 97 0.05 -7.61 -12.99
N LYS A 98 0.33 -8.81 -13.49
CA LYS A 98 0.71 -9.93 -12.63
C LYS A 98 1.98 -9.63 -11.83
N ILE A 99 3.00 -9.07 -12.47
CA ILE A 99 4.23 -8.65 -11.78
C ILE A 99 3.92 -7.63 -10.70
N ARG A 100 3.05 -6.67 -10.97
CA ARG A 100 2.62 -5.65 -9.99
C ARG A 100 1.95 -6.30 -8.77
N LEU A 101 1.03 -7.21 -8.99
CA LEU A 101 0.32 -7.93 -7.92
C LEU A 101 1.29 -8.84 -7.12
N ASP A 102 2.19 -9.55 -7.79
CA ASP A 102 3.21 -10.37 -7.13
C ASP A 102 4.16 -9.50 -6.28
N ALA A 103 4.50 -8.30 -6.75
CA ALA A 103 5.29 -7.34 -5.98
C ALA A 103 4.54 -6.87 -4.73
N MET A 104 3.25 -6.56 -4.84
CA MET A 104 2.41 -6.20 -3.70
C MET A 104 2.37 -7.32 -2.66
N ASP A 105 2.15 -8.55 -3.10
CA ASP A 105 2.11 -9.72 -2.22
C ASP A 105 3.44 -9.94 -1.51
N SER A 106 4.54 -9.79 -2.21
CA SER A 106 5.89 -9.90 -1.63
C SER A 106 6.12 -8.89 -0.52
N ILE A 107 5.73 -7.64 -0.73
CA ILE A 107 5.87 -6.59 0.28
C ILE A 107 4.93 -6.84 1.46
N ARG A 108 3.68 -7.23 1.21
CA ARG A 108 2.71 -7.56 2.26
C ARG A 108 3.19 -8.71 3.14
N GLN A 109 3.81 -9.73 2.57
CA GLN A 109 4.41 -10.83 3.33
C GLN A 109 5.51 -10.34 4.26
N ILE A 110 6.37 -9.43 3.82
CA ILE A 110 7.40 -8.80 4.67
C ILE A 110 6.74 -8.05 5.81
N MET A 111 5.75 -7.22 5.52
CA MET A 111 5.10 -6.38 6.52
C MET A 111 4.31 -7.21 7.55
N VAL A 112 3.67 -8.29 7.12
CA VAL A 112 2.98 -9.23 8.03
C VAL A 112 4.00 -9.99 8.88
N SER A 113 5.12 -10.40 8.33
CA SER A 113 6.19 -11.05 9.08
C SER A 113 6.76 -10.16 10.19
N GLU A 114 6.90 -8.86 9.91
CA GLU A 114 7.49 -7.90 10.85
C GLU A 114 6.47 -7.35 11.87
N TYR A 115 5.23 -7.13 11.45
CA TYR A 115 4.25 -6.37 12.24
C TYR A 115 2.95 -7.13 12.53
N GLY A 116 2.84 -8.40 12.13
CA GLY A 116 1.62 -9.18 12.29
C GLY A 116 0.56 -8.80 11.25
N GLU A 117 -0.69 -9.16 11.51
CA GLU A 117 -1.80 -9.00 10.56
C GLU A 117 -2.00 -7.54 10.10
N GLU A 118 -1.69 -6.57 10.95
CA GLU A 118 -1.73 -5.14 10.61
C GLU A 118 -0.83 -4.79 9.42
N GLY A 119 0.24 -5.54 9.23
CA GLY A 119 1.18 -5.33 8.14
C GLY A 119 0.56 -5.43 6.76
N PHE A 120 -0.48 -6.24 6.60
CA PHE A 120 -1.15 -6.42 5.30
C PHE A 120 -1.74 -5.11 4.77
N SER A 121 -2.37 -4.33 5.63
CA SER A 121 -3.03 -3.07 5.25
C SER A 121 -2.09 -1.86 5.21
N MET A 122 -0.83 -2.01 5.54
CA MET A 122 0.16 -0.92 5.46
C MET A 122 0.49 -0.53 4.02
N LEU A 123 0.29 -1.44 3.07
CA LEU A 123 0.45 -1.19 1.64
C LEU A 123 -0.93 -1.15 1.00
N ASN A 124 -1.34 0.00 0.50
CA ASN A 124 -2.64 0.17 -0.14
C ASN A 124 -2.61 -0.08 -1.64
N ASP A 125 -1.51 0.30 -2.29
CA ASP A 125 -1.28 0.05 -3.69
C ASP A 125 0.21 0.10 -4.02
N LEU A 126 0.57 -0.46 -5.18
CA LEU A 126 1.90 -0.37 -5.75
C LEU A 126 1.76 0.03 -7.21
N LEU A 127 2.51 1.03 -7.61
CA LEU A 127 2.51 1.55 -8.96
C LEU A 127 3.90 1.40 -9.59
N PHE A 128 3.93 0.96 -10.83
CA PHE A 128 5.10 1.16 -11.69
C PHE A 128 4.98 2.53 -12.34
N THR A 129 5.75 3.48 -11.88
CA THR A 129 5.80 4.83 -12.49
C THR A 129 6.66 4.84 -13.74
N SER A 130 7.51 3.83 -13.90
CA SER A 130 8.23 3.52 -15.14
C SER A 130 8.50 2.02 -15.21
N PHE A 131 8.37 1.45 -16.39
CA PHE A 131 8.65 0.03 -16.64
C PHE A 131 9.20 -0.11 -18.05
N VAL A 132 10.50 -0.28 -18.18
CA VAL A 132 11.22 -0.26 -19.45
C VAL A 132 12.05 -1.53 -19.63
N ILE A 133 11.94 -2.11 -20.80
CA ILE A 133 12.71 -3.29 -21.21
C ILE A 133 13.81 -2.84 -22.16
N GLN A 134 15.04 -3.32 -21.92
CA GLN A 134 16.18 -3.12 -22.78
C GLN A 134 16.76 -4.47 -23.18
N ASN A 135 16.94 -4.66 -24.48
CA ASN A 135 17.54 -5.85 -25.08
C ASN A 135 18.99 -5.56 -25.49
#